data_58ac9b46901d3afc070116b959024725
#
_entry.id   58ac9b46901d3afc070116b959024725
#
_cell.length_a   1.000
_cell.length_b   1.000
_cell.length_c   1.000
_cell.angle_alpha   90.00
_cell.angle_beta   90.00
_cell.angle_gamma   90.00
#
_symmetry.space_group_name_H-M   'P 1'
#
loop_
_entity.id
_entity.type
_entity.pdbx_description
1 polymer ?
#
loop_
_entity_poly.entity_id
_entity_poly.type
_entity_poly.pdbx_seq_one_letter_code
_entity_poly.pdbx_strand_id
1 'polypeptide(L)'
;MNLSDLTGETERMSLRPYRRSDYVEFADLHGREQVARYLPWKVRNADESQTALERHMDMRLESDGDGITLAGIDKDTGRLAGEFVLFLRSVEHRGGELGYILHPEFQGRGLATEGARAVLKFGFEVTGLHRIIARIDARNSTSAAVLDRLGLRKEAYLVKNEHFKGEWSDEANYAMLEEEWSSNATSSDISWKTTAPARASVSAGQSPPAKP
;
A
#
# COMPACT_ATOMS: atom_id res chain seq x y z
N MET A 1 -13.29 8.71 -9.14
CA MET A 1 -12.11 8.26 -9.93
C MET A 1 -12.40 6.85 -10.43
N ASN A 2 -12.18 6.56 -11.73
CA ASN A 2 -12.34 5.18 -12.21
C ASN A 2 -11.07 4.39 -11.89
N LEU A 3 -11.14 3.52 -10.89
CA LEU A 3 -9.98 2.72 -10.42
C LEU A 3 -9.67 1.52 -11.32
N SER A 4 -10.60 1.10 -12.20
CA SER A 4 -10.38 -0.04 -13.11
C SER A 4 -9.29 0.24 -14.16
N ASP A 5 -9.06 1.51 -14.48
CA ASP A 5 -8.07 1.94 -15.48
C ASP A 5 -6.80 2.53 -14.81
N LEU A 6 -6.71 2.41 -13.47
CA LEU A 6 -5.56 2.92 -12.74
C LEU A 6 -4.30 2.14 -13.12
N THR A 7 -3.28 2.83 -13.62
CA THR A 7 -1.98 2.23 -13.88
C THR A 7 -0.87 3.16 -13.40
N GLY A 8 0.09 2.58 -12.69
CA GLY A 8 1.30 3.24 -12.24
C GLY A 8 2.51 2.62 -12.93
N GLU A 9 3.37 3.46 -13.50
CA GLU A 9 4.61 3.02 -14.12
C GLU A 9 5.79 3.45 -13.25
N THR A 10 6.66 2.51 -12.96
CA THR A 10 7.96 2.74 -12.31
C THR A 10 9.08 2.31 -13.27
N GLU A 11 10.32 2.39 -12.85
CA GLU A 11 11.46 1.94 -13.65
C GLU A 11 11.33 0.45 -14.04
N ARG A 12 11.02 -0.40 -13.04
CA ARG A 12 11.07 -1.87 -13.21
C ARG A 12 9.72 -2.57 -13.06
N MET A 13 8.67 -1.88 -12.61
CA MET A 13 7.35 -2.47 -12.43
C MET A 13 6.24 -1.64 -13.10
N SER A 14 5.18 -2.34 -13.48
CA SER A 14 3.88 -1.77 -13.78
C SER A 14 2.92 -2.12 -12.63
N LEU A 15 2.28 -1.13 -12.03
CA LEU A 15 1.31 -1.29 -10.96
C LEU A 15 -0.09 -1.14 -11.55
N ARG A 16 -0.94 -2.13 -11.38
CA ARG A 16 -2.30 -2.13 -11.92
C ARG A 16 -3.30 -2.87 -11.05
N PRO A 17 -4.60 -2.64 -11.21
CA PRO A 17 -5.62 -3.49 -10.61
C PRO A 17 -5.41 -4.98 -10.93
N TYR A 18 -5.80 -5.83 -10.00
CA TYR A 18 -5.84 -7.26 -10.24
C TYR A 18 -6.88 -7.62 -11.30
N ARG A 19 -6.62 -8.72 -12.02
CA ARG A 19 -7.49 -9.33 -13.03
C ARG A 19 -7.73 -10.78 -12.68
N ARG A 20 -8.81 -11.37 -13.17
CA ARG A 20 -9.09 -12.82 -12.97
C ARG A 20 -7.96 -13.71 -13.51
N SER A 21 -7.28 -13.26 -14.58
CA SER A 21 -6.13 -13.96 -15.16
C SER A 21 -4.92 -14.05 -14.22
N ASP A 22 -4.84 -13.20 -13.18
CA ASP A 22 -3.71 -13.19 -12.24
C ASP A 22 -3.83 -14.27 -11.16
N TYR A 23 -4.91 -15.08 -11.18
CA TYR A 23 -5.23 -16.03 -10.11
C TYR A 23 -4.06 -16.96 -9.76
N VAL A 24 -3.39 -17.53 -10.75
CA VAL A 24 -2.32 -18.51 -10.53
C VAL A 24 -1.15 -17.88 -9.75
N GLU A 25 -0.70 -16.70 -10.18
CA GLU A 25 0.41 -15.99 -9.52
C GLU A 25 -0.03 -15.38 -8.18
N PHE A 26 -1.28 -14.93 -8.08
CA PHE A 26 -1.87 -14.46 -6.83
C PHE A 26 -1.92 -15.59 -5.80
N ALA A 27 -2.41 -16.77 -6.18
CA ALA A 27 -2.49 -17.94 -5.29
C ALA A 27 -1.10 -18.41 -4.86
N ASP A 28 -0.11 -18.37 -5.75
CA ASP A 28 1.27 -18.70 -5.43
C ASP A 28 1.85 -17.68 -4.41
N LEU A 29 1.66 -16.39 -4.61
CA LEU A 29 2.10 -15.34 -3.68
C LEU A 29 1.49 -15.53 -2.28
N HIS A 30 0.17 -15.69 -2.21
CA HIS A 30 -0.58 -15.79 -0.95
C HIS A 30 -0.53 -17.18 -0.30
N GLY A 31 -0.11 -18.19 -1.04
CA GLY A 31 0.12 -19.55 -0.58
C GLY A 31 1.47 -19.77 0.12
N ARG A 32 2.33 -18.74 0.21
CA ARG A 32 3.69 -18.89 0.75
C ARG A 32 3.76 -18.53 2.22
N GLU A 33 4.26 -19.44 3.06
CA GLU A 33 4.46 -19.21 4.49
C GLU A 33 5.38 -18.02 4.75
N GLN A 34 6.44 -17.85 3.96
CA GLN A 34 7.36 -16.71 4.08
C GLN A 34 6.66 -15.36 3.91
N VAL A 35 5.68 -15.26 3.00
CA VAL A 35 4.88 -14.06 2.76
C VAL A 35 3.90 -13.86 3.91
N ALA A 36 3.19 -14.92 4.31
CA ALA A 36 2.20 -14.85 5.37
C ALA A 36 2.80 -14.60 6.76
N ARG A 37 4.10 -14.85 6.97
CA ARG A 37 4.75 -14.91 8.29
C ARG A 37 4.37 -13.79 9.25
N TYR A 38 4.39 -12.55 8.78
CA TYR A 38 4.16 -11.34 9.58
C TYR A 38 2.81 -10.67 9.26
N LEU A 39 1.90 -11.39 8.58
CA LEU A 39 0.60 -10.88 8.18
C LEU A 39 -0.50 -11.45 9.06
N PRO A 40 -1.61 -10.73 9.27
CA PRO A 40 -2.69 -11.17 10.14
C PRO A 40 -3.49 -12.36 9.62
N TRP A 41 -3.17 -12.86 8.42
CA TRP A 41 -3.81 -14.04 7.84
C TRP A 41 -2.85 -15.22 7.71
N LYS A 42 -3.41 -16.42 7.64
CA LYS A 42 -2.68 -17.66 7.36
C LYS A 42 -2.44 -17.83 5.87
N VAL A 43 -1.56 -18.76 5.51
CA VAL A 43 -1.44 -19.25 4.12
C VAL A 43 -2.81 -19.60 3.58
N ARG A 44 -3.15 -19.05 2.43
CA ARG A 44 -4.46 -19.25 1.78
C ARG A 44 -4.46 -20.52 0.95
N ASN A 45 -5.53 -21.28 1.05
CA ASN A 45 -5.82 -22.37 0.11
C ASN A 45 -6.42 -21.82 -1.20
N ALA A 46 -6.78 -22.68 -2.14
CA ALA A 46 -7.30 -22.29 -3.45
C ALA A 46 -8.58 -21.46 -3.37
N ASP A 47 -9.56 -21.89 -2.56
CA ASP A 47 -10.86 -21.21 -2.41
C ASP A 47 -10.71 -19.85 -1.72
N GLU A 48 -9.87 -19.79 -0.67
CA GLU A 48 -9.54 -18.56 0.02
C GLU A 48 -8.80 -17.57 -0.88
N SER A 49 -7.91 -18.07 -1.75
CA SER A 49 -7.21 -17.25 -2.74
C SER A 49 -8.16 -16.71 -3.80
N GLN A 50 -9.11 -17.51 -4.28
CA GLN A 50 -10.12 -17.05 -5.22
C GLN A 50 -10.98 -15.93 -4.62
N THR A 51 -11.49 -16.15 -3.39
CA THR A 51 -12.29 -15.15 -2.68
C THR A 51 -11.51 -13.87 -2.40
N ALA A 52 -10.22 -13.99 -2.06
CA ALA A 52 -9.37 -12.83 -1.80
C ALA A 52 -9.08 -12.05 -3.08
N LEU A 53 -8.80 -12.71 -4.19
CA LEU A 53 -8.58 -12.04 -5.48
C LEU A 53 -9.82 -11.24 -5.89
N GLU A 54 -11.02 -11.79 -5.75
CA GLU A 54 -12.27 -11.09 -6.07
C GLU A 54 -12.46 -9.83 -5.21
N ARG A 55 -12.11 -9.88 -3.92
CA ARG A 55 -12.11 -8.69 -3.04
C ARG A 55 -11.07 -7.66 -3.47
N HIS A 56 -9.88 -8.08 -3.91
CA HIS A 56 -8.84 -7.17 -4.37
C HIS A 56 -9.18 -6.51 -5.72
N MET A 57 -10.09 -7.10 -6.49
CA MET A 57 -10.62 -6.50 -7.72
C MET A 57 -11.72 -5.46 -7.43
N ASP A 58 -12.45 -5.56 -6.30
CA ASP A 58 -13.48 -4.60 -5.88
C ASP A 58 -12.84 -3.44 -5.09
N MET A 59 -12.15 -2.57 -5.79
CA MET A 59 -11.42 -1.45 -5.19
C MET A 59 -12.29 -0.20 -5.09
N ARG A 60 -12.19 0.51 -3.95
CA ARG A 60 -12.86 1.79 -3.69
C ARG A 60 -11.92 2.73 -2.94
N LEU A 61 -12.14 4.03 -3.08
CA LEU A 61 -11.43 5.10 -2.36
C LEU A 61 -12.39 6.26 -2.07
N GLU A 62 -13.50 6.00 -1.39
CA GLU A 62 -14.57 6.98 -1.14
C GLU A 62 -14.85 7.15 0.36
N SER A 63 -14.69 6.09 1.14
CA SER A 63 -15.08 6.04 2.56
C SER A 63 -13.95 5.48 3.43
N ASP A 64 -14.05 5.71 4.73
CA ASP A 64 -13.13 5.12 5.71
C ASP A 64 -13.17 3.59 5.62
N GLY A 65 -12.01 2.98 5.53
CA GLY A 65 -11.84 1.54 5.35
C GLY A 65 -11.76 1.07 3.89
N ASP A 66 -12.12 1.92 2.92
CA ASP A 66 -11.89 1.63 1.51
C ASP A 66 -10.39 1.53 1.20
N GLY A 67 -10.05 0.84 0.12
CA GLY A 67 -8.67 0.73 -0.32
C GLY A 67 -8.51 0.26 -1.75
N ILE A 68 -7.32 0.44 -2.26
CA ILE A 68 -6.88 -0.15 -3.52
C ILE A 68 -5.79 -1.16 -3.26
N THR A 69 -5.85 -2.27 -3.99
CA THR A 69 -4.82 -3.30 -4.00
C THR A 69 -4.32 -3.47 -5.42
N LEU A 70 -3.03 -3.22 -5.63
CA LEU A 70 -2.41 -3.22 -6.94
C LEU A 70 -1.44 -4.39 -7.09
N ALA A 71 -1.55 -5.10 -8.20
CA ALA A 71 -0.57 -6.06 -8.65
C ALA A 71 0.67 -5.31 -9.17
N GLY A 72 1.84 -5.60 -8.60
CA GLY A 72 3.14 -5.13 -9.08
C GLY A 72 3.73 -6.14 -10.05
N ILE A 73 3.72 -5.83 -11.34
CA ILE A 73 4.21 -6.70 -12.41
C ILE A 73 5.65 -6.30 -12.75
N ASP A 74 6.57 -7.22 -12.60
CA ASP A 74 7.98 -7.05 -13.02
C ASP A 74 8.05 -6.95 -14.54
N LYS A 75 8.64 -5.88 -15.05
CA LYS A 75 8.68 -5.59 -16.50
C LYS A 75 9.57 -6.53 -17.30
N ASP A 76 10.59 -7.09 -16.66
CA ASP A 76 11.53 -7.99 -17.34
C ASP A 76 10.92 -9.36 -17.59
N THR A 77 10.12 -9.84 -16.62
CA THR A 77 9.56 -11.20 -16.65
C THR A 77 8.07 -11.26 -16.98
N GLY A 78 7.36 -10.15 -16.84
CA GLY A 78 5.91 -10.07 -16.94
C GLY A 78 5.17 -10.75 -15.78
N ARG A 79 5.89 -11.20 -14.73
CA ARG A 79 5.33 -11.94 -13.59
C ARG A 79 4.93 -11.02 -12.45
N LEU A 80 4.00 -11.49 -11.61
CA LEU A 80 3.61 -10.82 -10.38
C LEU A 80 4.77 -10.83 -9.37
N ALA A 81 5.40 -9.68 -9.18
CA ALA A 81 6.48 -9.49 -8.20
C ALA A 81 5.96 -9.26 -6.79
N GLY A 82 4.78 -8.67 -6.65
CA GLY A 82 4.20 -8.37 -5.35
C GLY A 82 2.88 -7.63 -5.41
N GLU A 83 2.40 -7.24 -4.26
CA GLU A 83 1.15 -6.53 -4.04
C GLU A 83 1.42 -5.25 -3.26
N PHE A 84 0.75 -4.17 -3.63
CA PHE A 84 0.87 -2.86 -3.00
C PHE A 84 -0.50 -2.30 -2.71
N VAL A 85 -0.70 -1.81 -1.48
CA VAL A 85 -2.01 -1.45 -0.97
C VAL A 85 -2.00 -0.02 -0.42
N LEU A 86 -3.07 0.71 -0.66
CA LEU A 86 -3.38 1.98 0.00
C LEU A 86 -4.80 1.90 0.54
N PHE A 87 -4.95 1.98 1.86
CA PHE A 87 -6.24 2.10 2.52
C PHE A 87 -6.51 3.55 2.93
N LEU A 88 -7.77 3.97 2.89
CA LEU A 88 -8.25 5.18 3.53
C LEU A 88 -8.56 4.88 5.01
N ARG A 89 -7.85 5.53 5.91
CA ARG A 89 -8.09 5.39 7.36
C ARG A 89 -9.02 6.46 7.89
N SER A 90 -9.00 7.63 7.29
CA SER A 90 -9.93 8.72 7.56
C SER A 90 -10.00 9.63 6.35
N VAL A 91 -11.18 9.77 5.78
CA VAL A 91 -11.46 10.72 4.70
C VAL A 91 -11.42 12.15 5.25
N GLU A 92 -12.04 12.38 6.41
CA GLU A 92 -12.07 13.69 7.08
C GLU A 92 -10.67 14.24 7.34
N HIS A 93 -9.77 13.40 7.87
CA HIS A 93 -8.39 13.78 8.19
C HIS A 93 -7.40 13.50 7.07
N ARG A 94 -7.88 13.11 5.89
CA ARG A 94 -7.05 12.74 4.73
C ARG A 94 -5.92 11.76 5.11
N GLY A 95 -6.26 10.75 5.91
CA GLY A 95 -5.34 9.74 6.43
C GLY A 95 -5.38 8.47 5.60
N GLY A 96 -4.21 7.93 5.27
CA GLY A 96 -4.06 6.65 4.58
C GLY A 96 -3.14 5.68 5.30
N GLU A 97 -3.15 4.43 4.84
CA GLU A 97 -2.23 3.38 5.29
C GLU A 97 -1.66 2.62 4.10
N LEU A 98 -0.33 2.55 4.06
CA LEU A 98 0.45 1.81 3.07
C LEU A 98 0.65 0.37 3.54
N GLY A 99 0.43 -0.60 2.65
CA GLY A 99 0.84 -2.00 2.82
C GLY A 99 1.51 -2.54 1.57
N TYR A 100 2.33 -3.56 1.73
CA TYR A 100 2.94 -4.27 0.60
C TYR A 100 3.39 -5.68 1.00
N ILE A 101 3.38 -6.57 0.05
CA ILE A 101 4.02 -7.89 0.12
C ILE A 101 4.79 -8.15 -1.17
N LEU A 102 5.86 -8.92 -1.08
CA LEU A 102 6.69 -9.28 -2.23
C LEU A 102 6.88 -10.78 -2.30
N HIS A 103 6.75 -11.32 -3.50
CA HIS A 103 7.07 -12.70 -3.78
C HIS A 103 8.58 -12.96 -3.49
N PRO A 104 8.95 -14.06 -2.82
CA PRO A 104 10.34 -14.30 -2.39
C PRO A 104 11.38 -14.22 -3.51
N GLU A 105 11.05 -14.67 -4.73
CA GLU A 105 11.95 -14.61 -5.88
C GLU A 105 12.28 -13.16 -6.32
N PHE A 106 11.47 -12.19 -5.93
CA PHE A 106 11.65 -10.77 -6.29
C PHE A 106 12.18 -9.93 -5.13
N GLN A 107 12.43 -10.53 -3.97
CA GLN A 107 13.04 -9.84 -2.83
C GLN A 107 14.53 -9.53 -3.08
N GLY A 108 15.09 -8.61 -2.28
CA GLY A 108 16.51 -8.20 -2.39
C GLY A 108 16.84 -7.30 -3.58
N ARG A 109 15.91 -7.05 -4.50
CA ARG A 109 16.10 -6.25 -5.73
C ARG A 109 15.65 -4.79 -5.59
N GLY A 110 15.17 -4.36 -4.42
CA GLY A 110 14.66 -3.00 -4.19
C GLY A 110 13.21 -2.75 -4.68
N LEU A 111 12.55 -3.75 -5.24
CA LEU A 111 11.19 -3.61 -5.80
C LEU A 111 10.14 -3.22 -4.76
N ALA A 112 10.27 -3.68 -3.50
CA ALA A 112 9.38 -3.25 -2.42
C ALA A 112 9.43 -1.73 -2.21
N THR A 113 10.64 -1.16 -2.15
CA THR A 113 10.84 0.29 -1.99
C THR A 113 10.29 1.05 -3.20
N GLU A 114 10.51 0.54 -4.41
CA GLU A 114 10.07 1.17 -5.65
C GLU A 114 8.53 1.21 -5.76
N GLY A 115 7.86 0.07 -5.56
CA GLY A 115 6.40 -0.01 -5.63
C GLY A 115 5.71 0.74 -4.48
N ALA A 116 6.24 0.65 -3.25
CA ALA A 116 5.72 1.39 -2.12
C ALA A 116 5.88 2.92 -2.31
N ARG A 117 7.00 3.37 -2.91
CA ARG A 117 7.18 4.78 -3.29
C ARG A 117 6.15 5.23 -4.31
N ALA A 118 5.80 4.38 -5.27
CA ALA A 118 4.75 4.69 -6.24
C ALA A 118 3.38 4.86 -5.56
N VAL A 119 3.05 4.00 -4.59
CA VAL A 119 1.81 4.11 -3.83
C VAL A 119 1.80 5.37 -2.95
N LEU A 120 2.92 5.73 -2.29
CA LEU A 120 3.04 7.00 -1.56
C LEU A 120 2.79 8.19 -2.48
N LYS A 121 3.42 8.20 -3.67
CA LYS A 121 3.20 9.24 -4.68
C LYS A 121 1.72 9.34 -5.07
N PHE A 122 1.06 8.21 -5.33
CA PHE A 122 -0.37 8.18 -5.62
C PHE A 122 -1.19 8.76 -4.46
N GLY A 123 -0.91 8.33 -3.23
CA GLY A 123 -1.61 8.80 -2.04
C GLY A 123 -1.47 10.31 -1.82
N PHE A 124 -0.26 10.85 -1.92
CA PHE A 124 -0.05 12.29 -1.68
C PHE A 124 -0.44 13.16 -2.88
N GLU A 125 0.00 12.80 -4.10
CA GLU A 125 -0.13 13.69 -5.24
C GLU A 125 -1.43 13.51 -6.04
N VAL A 126 -1.99 12.28 -6.07
CA VAL A 126 -3.23 12.00 -6.83
C VAL A 126 -4.46 12.07 -5.93
N THR A 127 -4.44 11.41 -4.76
CA THR A 127 -5.60 11.39 -3.85
C THR A 127 -5.57 12.54 -2.84
N GLY A 128 -4.46 13.24 -2.66
CA GLY A 128 -4.33 14.40 -1.78
C GLY A 128 -4.37 14.05 -0.29
N LEU A 129 -3.89 12.87 0.08
CA LEU A 129 -3.77 12.50 1.49
C LEU A 129 -2.78 13.43 2.20
N HIS A 130 -3.09 13.76 3.45
CA HIS A 130 -2.22 14.58 4.30
C HIS A 130 -1.18 13.73 5.04
N ARG A 131 -1.56 12.51 5.41
CA ARG A 131 -0.74 11.61 6.21
C ARG A 131 -0.91 10.16 5.74
N ILE A 132 0.20 9.45 5.60
CA ILE A 132 0.18 8.01 5.31
C ILE A 132 0.99 7.30 6.40
N ILE A 133 0.38 6.30 7.02
CA ILE A 133 1.02 5.42 8.00
C ILE A 133 1.39 4.08 7.38
N ALA A 134 2.26 3.35 8.04
CA ALA A 134 2.49 1.92 7.80
C ALA A 134 2.66 1.21 9.14
N ARG A 135 1.97 0.08 9.32
CA ARG A 135 2.04 -0.74 10.53
C ARG A 135 2.69 -2.07 10.19
N ILE A 136 3.64 -2.49 10.99
CA ILE A 136 4.37 -3.73 10.77
C ILE A 136 4.53 -4.49 12.08
N ASP A 137 4.58 -5.82 12.01
CA ASP A 137 5.13 -6.65 13.10
C ASP A 137 6.57 -6.19 13.38
N ALA A 138 6.89 -5.87 14.63
CA ALA A 138 8.18 -5.31 15.00
C ALA A 138 9.37 -6.24 14.72
N ARG A 139 9.10 -7.53 14.53
CA ARG A 139 10.09 -8.55 14.12
C ARG A 139 10.42 -8.51 12.63
N ASN A 140 9.62 -7.81 11.81
CA ASN A 140 9.82 -7.69 10.37
C ASN A 140 10.85 -6.60 10.03
N SER A 141 12.12 -6.88 10.31
CA SER A 141 13.22 -5.96 10.04
C SER A 141 13.38 -5.61 8.55
N THR A 142 13.00 -6.52 7.66
CA THR A 142 13.02 -6.27 6.21
C THR A 142 12.04 -5.17 5.82
N SER A 143 10.82 -5.22 6.35
CA SER A 143 9.81 -4.17 6.12
C SER A 143 10.23 -2.84 6.76
N ALA A 144 10.76 -2.88 8.01
CA ALA A 144 11.31 -1.69 8.66
C ALA A 144 12.35 -0.98 7.78
N ALA A 145 13.32 -1.73 7.23
CA ALA A 145 14.34 -1.18 6.35
C ALA A 145 13.80 -0.60 5.04
N VAL A 146 12.67 -1.09 4.53
CA VAL A 146 11.98 -0.48 3.37
C VAL A 146 11.36 0.86 3.76
N LEU A 147 10.66 0.92 4.91
CA LEU A 147 10.03 2.15 5.40
C LEU A 147 11.05 3.24 5.71
N ASP A 148 12.19 2.87 6.32
CA ASP A 148 13.30 3.79 6.58
C ASP A 148 13.87 4.38 5.27
N ARG A 149 14.09 3.54 4.23
CA ARG A 149 14.57 3.99 2.90
C ARG A 149 13.55 4.88 2.16
N LEU A 150 12.27 4.70 2.44
CA LEU A 150 11.22 5.57 1.91
C LEU A 150 11.17 6.91 2.63
N GLY A 151 11.81 7.03 3.81
CA GLY A 151 11.82 8.24 4.63
C GLY A 151 10.63 8.34 5.59
N LEU A 152 9.90 7.24 5.83
CA LEU A 152 8.90 7.21 6.90
C LEU A 152 9.62 7.20 8.25
N ARG A 153 9.16 8.03 9.19
CA ARG A 153 9.70 8.02 10.56
C ARG A 153 8.92 7.04 11.43
N LYS A 154 9.63 6.32 12.28
CA LYS A 154 9.00 5.48 13.30
C LYS A 154 8.42 6.36 14.41
N GLU A 155 7.12 6.25 14.67
CA GLU A 155 6.42 7.07 15.66
C GLU A 155 6.00 6.31 16.91
N ALA A 156 5.78 4.99 16.80
CA ALA A 156 5.40 4.19 17.95
C ALA A 156 5.98 2.77 17.89
N TYR A 157 6.13 2.20 19.09
CA TYR A 157 6.38 0.78 19.31
C TYR A 157 5.39 0.30 20.38
N LEU A 158 4.49 -0.58 19.99
CA LEU A 158 3.39 -1.05 20.82
C LEU A 158 3.64 -2.50 21.24
N VAL A 159 3.85 -2.70 22.53
CA VAL A 159 4.18 -4.04 23.08
C VAL A 159 2.91 -4.88 23.15
N LYS A 160 2.96 -6.10 22.59
CA LYS A 160 1.84 -7.06 22.55
C LYS A 160 0.52 -6.44 22.08
N ASN A 161 0.59 -5.67 21.01
CA ASN A 161 -0.55 -4.92 20.48
C ASN A 161 -1.50 -5.78 19.67
N GLU A 162 -1.00 -6.79 18.96
CA GLU A 162 -1.81 -7.67 18.12
C GLU A 162 -1.70 -9.13 18.53
N HIS A 163 -2.83 -9.83 18.53
CA HIS A 163 -2.87 -11.27 18.75
C HIS A 163 -3.30 -11.99 17.48
N PHE A 164 -2.37 -12.69 16.85
CA PHE A 164 -2.66 -13.51 15.68
C PHE A 164 -1.78 -14.78 15.66
N LYS A 165 -2.27 -15.82 14.98
CA LYS A 165 -1.57 -17.12 14.87
C LYS A 165 -1.19 -17.75 16.23
N GLY A 166 -1.96 -17.42 17.28
CA GLY A 166 -1.79 -18.01 18.61
C GLY A 166 -0.78 -17.31 19.51
N GLU A 167 -0.22 -16.17 19.10
CA GLU A 167 0.73 -15.39 19.90
C GLU A 167 0.43 -13.89 19.88
N TRP A 168 0.92 -13.19 20.90
CA TRP A 168 0.94 -11.74 20.94
C TRP A 168 2.20 -11.21 20.26
N SER A 169 2.05 -10.26 19.36
CA SER A 169 3.16 -9.59 18.68
C SER A 169 3.22 -8.10 19.01
N ASP A 170 4.43 -7.57 18.97
CA ASP A 170 4.67 -6.14 19.05
C ASP A 170 4.47 -5.52 17.66
N GLU A 171 3.96 -4.29 17.63
CA GLU A 171 3.74 -3.52 16.42
C GLU A 171 4.64 -2.29 16.39
N ALA A 172 5.20 -1.99 15.24
CA ALA A 172 5.89 -0.74 14.98
C ALA A 172 5.11 0.10 13.96
N ASN A 173 4.84 1.37 14.33
CA ASN A 173 4.09 2.30 13.50
C ASN A 173 5.02 3.35 12.91
N TYR A 174 4.95 3.50 11.61
CA TYR A 174 5.67 4.48 10.80
C TYR A 174 4.71 5.46 10.16
N ALA A 175 5.19 6.66 9.86
CA ALA A 175 4.37 7.67 9.18
C ALA A 175 5.20 8.62 8.33
N MET A 176 4.50 9.23 7.36
CA MET A 176 4.99 10.34 6.55
C MET A 176 3.87 11.35 6.35
N LEU A 177 4.19 12.64 6.35
CA LEU A 177 3.30 13.74 6.03
C LEU A 177 3.48 14.19 4.58
N GLU A 178 2.44 14.83 4.02
CA GLU A 178 2.46 15.43 2.67
C GLU A 178 3.63 16.41 2.48
N GLU A 179 3.92 17.23 3.51
CA GLU A 179 5.04 18.17 3.48
C GLU A 179 6.42 17.49 3.47
N GLU A 180 6.56 16.37 4.18
CA GLU A 180 7.79 15.57 4.19
C GLU A 180 8.01 14.87 2.85
N TRP A 181 6.93 14.36 2.24
CA TRP A 181 6.97 13.82 0.89
C TRP A 181 7.44 14.86 -0.11
N SER A 182 6.86 16.06 -0.08
CA SER A 182 7.20 17.16 -0.99
C SER A 182 8.65 17.63 -0.84
N SER A 183 9.19 17.60 0.37
CA SER A 183 10.58 18.00 0.67
C SER A 183 11.60 16.94 0.24
N ASN A 184 11.21 15.65 0.25
CA ASN A 184 12.05 14.50 -0.08
C ASN A 184 11.86 14.03 -1.54
N ALA A 185 11.05 14.72 -2.34
CA ALA A 185 10.75 14.34 -3.72
C ALA A 185 12.01 14.37 -4.58
N THR A 186 12.77 13.29 -4.55
CA THR A 186 13.70 12.96 -5.62
C THR A 186 12.86 12.71 -6.86
N SER A 187 13.20 13.36 -7.97
CA SER A 187 12.56 13.16 -9.29
C SER A 187 12.61 11.66 -9.62
N SER A 188 11.58 10.94 -9.26
CA SER A 188 11.43 9.54 -9.64
C SER A 188 10.54 9.49 -10.88
N ASP A 189 10.95 8.74 -11.91
CA ASP A 189 10.20 8.54 -13.17
C ASP A 189 8.90 7.73 -12.97
N ILE A 190 8.26 7.92 -11.83
CA ILE A 190 6.97 7.28 -11.50
C ILE A 190 5.84 8.12 -12.08
N SER A 191 5.04 7.51 -12.94
CA SER A 191 3.85 8.14 -13.52
C SER A 191 2.59 7.34 -13.20
N TRP A 192 1.48 8.06 -12.96
CA TRP A 192 0.17 7.47 -12.79
C TRP A 192 -0.75 7.90 -13.92
N LYS A 193 -1.47 6.94 -14.50
CA LYS A 193 -2.52 7.17 -15.47
C LYS A 193 -3.85 6.76 -14.87
N THR A 194 -4.84 7.64 -14.96
CA THR A 194 -6.21 7.40 -14.53
C THR A 194 -7.13 8.25 -15.39
N THR A 195 -8.31 7.77 -15.69
CA THR A 195 -9.35 8.53 -16.40
C THR A 195 -10.12 9.48 -15.48
N ALA A 196 -9.51 9.92 -14.37
CA ALA A 196 -10.13 10.80 -13.42
C ALA A 196 -10.29 12.22 -13.97
N PRO A 197 -11.40 12.93 -13.66
CA PRO A 197 -11.45 14.38 -13.83
C PRO A 197 -10.39 15.03 -12.94
N ALA A 198 -9.71 16.04 -13.48
CA ALA A 198 -8.76 16.86 -12.74
C ALA A 198 -9.37 17.33 -11.40
N ARG A 199 -8.53 17.44 -10.35
CA ARG A 199 -8.85 17.93 -9.01
C ARG A 199 -10.02 18.94 -9.05
N ALA A 200 -11.14 18.59 -8.41
CA ALA A 200 -12.04 19.63 -7.94
C ALA A 200 -11.25 20.39 -6.86
N SER A 201 -10.89 21.63 -7.16
CA SER A 201 -10.32 22.55 -6.18
C SER A 201 -11.33 22.68 -5.04
N VAL A 202 -11.06 22.06 -3.93
CA VAL A 202 -11.77 22.34 -2.67
C VAL A 202 -11.37 23.76 -2.33
N SER A 203 -12.27 24.71 -2.61
CA SER A 203 -12.13 26.09 -2.19
C SER A 203 -11.99 26.10 -0.67
N ALA A 204 -10.92 26.73 -0.18
CA ALA A 204 -10.73 27.05 1.22
C ALA A 204 -11.94 27.86 1.71
N GLY A 205 -12.91 27.20 2.34
CA GLY A 205 -14.12 27.77 2.87
C GLY A 205 -14.29 27.39 4.31
N GLN A 206 -13.99 28.36 5.18
CA GLN A 206 -14.41 28.48 6.57
C GLN A 206 -13.71 27.59 7.61
N SER A 207 -12.88 28.27 8.39
CA SER A 207 -12.39 27.78 9.69
C SER A 207 -13.56 27.40 10.59
N PRO A 208 -13.49 26.26 11.31
CA PRO A 208 -14.51 25.92 12.28
C PRO A 208 -14.48 26.89 13.47
N PRO A 209 -15.65 27.16 14.11
CA PRO A 209 -15.69 28.02 15.29
C PRO A 209 -14.96 27.37 16.47
N ALA A 210 -14.21 28.17 17.21
CA ALA A 210 -13.57 27.76 18.45
C ALA A 210 -14.60 27.17 19.43
N LYS A 211 -14.30 26.01 20.00
CA LYS A 211 -15.09 25.43 21.10
C LYS A 211 -14.86 26.24 22.37
N PRO A 212 -15.94 26.40 23.19
CA PRO A 212 -15.85 27.09 24.48
C PRO A 212 -15.00 26.36 25.51
#